data_2d7a5f42e2a79244f1ee7a3d5f8ecb4b
#
_entry.id   2d7a5f42e2a79244f1ee7a3d5f8ecb4b
#
_cell.length_a   1.000
_cell.length_b   1.000
_cell.length_c   1.000
_cell.angle_alpha   90.00
_cell.angle_beta   90.00
_cell.angle_gamma   90.00
#
_symmetry.space_group_name_H-M   'P 1'
#
loop_
_entity.id
_entity.type
_entity.pdbx_description
1 polymer ?
#
loop_
_entity_poly.entity_id
_entity_poly.type
_entity_poly.pdbx_seq_one_letter_code
_entity_poly.pdbx_strand_id
1 'polypeptide(L)'
;MKFTFRGVRGSIPSPGPRTARYGGNTTCIEVRTDNDSLIILDAGSGIFALAQQLPPGQPVDAHVFITHSHWDHIHGLPMFSPLFVAGNRMRLHGALDGISGRGIEHVMAVQLQGSYFPVSEAAMAASIEYRTLAPGEAVDVGGARVRGAEMNHPVVNLGYRIDCGGASLFFSGDHEPFYNLHAPGHAEHAACAARNAQRQAGIDALVAGVDALIMDCSYTREEYPGKQGWGHGTFDAAFDLALRCGARRLYCTHHEPTRSDEQLEAVFADVMGRYASRLAGLQVFLACEGLTVELAGA
;
A
#
# COMPACT_ATOMS: atom_id res chain seq x y z
N MET A 1 -4.73 -4.92 -17.30
CA MET A 1 -4.96 -4.33 -15.95
C MET A 1 -4.39 -2.91 -15.93
N LYS A 2 -5.03 -1.97 -15.23
CA LYS A 2 -4.47 -0.62 -14.99
C LYS A 2 -4.61 -0.23 -13.52
N PHE A 3 -3.72 0.64 -13.03
CA PHE A 3 -3.85 1.20 -11.68
C PHE A 3 -3.61 2.72 -11.70
N THR A 4 -4.21 3.42 -10.73
CA THR A 4 -4.11 4.87 -10.57
C THR A 4 -3.80 5.20 -9.11
N PHE A 5 -2.79 6.02 -8.88
CA PHE A 5 -2.51 6.55 -7.55
C PHE A 5 -3.55 7.62 -7.18
N ARG A 6 -4.26 7.42 -6.08
CA ARG A 6 -5.27 8.35 -5.52
C ARG A 6 -4.75 9.07 -4.28
N GLY A 7 -3.71 8.50 -3.65
CA GLY A 7 -2.97 9.09 -2.56
C GLY A 7 -1.60 8.45 -2.44
N VAL A 8 -0.58 9.24 -2.13
CA VAL A 8 0.83 8.85 -2.15
C VAL A 8 1.62 9.31 -0.91
N ARG A 9 1.01 10.09 -0.02
CA ARG A 9 1.64 10.57 1.23
C ARG A 9 1.53 9.54 2.34
N GLY A 10 2.56 9.51 3.17
CA GLY A 10 2.56 8.73 4.40
C GLY A 10 2.04 9.49 5.60
N SER A 11 1.64 8.77 6.62
CA SER A 11 1.31 9.19 7.99
C SER A 11 0.16 10.19 8.13
N ILE A 12 0.11 11.26 7.34
CA ILE A 12 -0.93 12.31 7.45
C ILE A 12 -1.14 13.02 6.10
N PRO A 13 -2.38 13.41 5.76
CA PRO A 13 -2.61 14.27 4.60
C PRO A 13 -1.81 15.57 4.69
N SER A 14 -1.12 15.91 3.63
CA SER A 14 -0.23 17.09 3.57
C SER A 14 -0.59 17.96 2.36
N PRO A 15 -1.81 18.55 2.32
CA PRO A 15 -2.24 19.40 1.21
C PRO A 15 -1.52 20.75 1.23
N GLY A 16 -1.33 21.33 0.05
CA GLY A 16 -0.78 22.67 -0.07
C GLY A 16 0.19 22.86 -1.23
N PRO A 17 0.68 24.08 -1.45
CA PRO A 17 1.52 24.38 -2.61
C PRO A 17 2.86 23.62 -2.62
N ARG A 18 3.35 23.20 -1.44
CA ARG A 18 4.61 22.44 -1.33
C ARG A 18 4.52 20.99 -1.77
N THR A 19 3.31 20.45 -1.90
CA THR A 19 3.03 19.04 -2.21
C THR A 19 2.11 18.89 -3.42
N ALA A 20 1.87 19.98 -4.16
CA ALA A 20 0.86 20.03 -5.22
C ALA A 20 1.22 19.21 -6.46
N ARG A 21 2.50 18.95 -6.73
CA ARG A 21 2.96 18.17 -7.91
C ARG A 21 2.77 16.67 -7.72
N TYR A 22 3.13 16.15 -6.55
CA TYR A 22 3.01 14.71 -6.28
C TYR A 22 1.72 14.35 -5.57
N GLY A 23 1.11 15.28 -4.86
CA GLY A 23 -0.13 15.09 -4.14
C GLY A 23 0.07 15.07 -2.61
N GLY A 24 -1.01 15.41 -1.90
CA GLY A 24 -1.06 15.51 -0.44
C GLY A 24 -1.97 14.49 0.23
N ASN A 25 -2.68 13.64 -0.53
CA ASN A 25 -3.52 12.61 0.04
C ASN A 25 -2.72 11.40 0.50
N THR A 26 -3.19 10.76 1.57
CA THR A 26 -2.61 9.53 2.06
C THR A 26 -3.06 8.31 1.25
N THR A 27 -2.42 7.20 1.49
CA THR A 27 -2.37 6.00 0.67
C THR A 27 -3.72 5.52 0.18
N CYS A 28 -3.89 5.51 -1.13
CA CYS A 28 -5.00 4.86 -1.83
C CYS A 28 -4.59 4.59 -3.29
N ILE A 29 -4.77 3.37 -3.75
CA ILE A 29 -4.50 2.99 -5.15
C ILE A 29 -5.75 2.34 -5.73
N GLU A 30 -6.27 2.89 -6.81
CA GLU A 30 -7.31 2.26 -7.61
C GLU A 30 -6.69 1.27 -8.60
N VAL A 31 -7.21 0.05 -8.66
CA VAL A 31 -6.84 -0.95 -9.67
C VAL A 31 -8.09 -1.38 -10.43
N ARG A 32 -8.02 -1.38 -11.75
CA ARG A 32 -9.04 -1.91 -12.65
C ARG A 32 -8.50 -3.14 -13.36
N THR A 33 -9.22 -4.24 -13.20
CA THR A 33 -8.92 -5.48 -13.89
C THR A 33 -9.28 -5.38 -15.39
N ASP A 34 -8.96 -6.40 -16.18
CA ASP A 34 -9.26 -6.38 -17.62
C ASP A 34 -10.76 -6.37 -17.93
N ASN A 35 -11.60 -6.83 -17.01
CA ASN A 35 -13.07 -6.74 -17.09
C ASN A 35 -13.66 -5.56 -16.28
N ASP A 36 -12.85 -4.55 -15.98
CA ASP A 36 -13.20 -3.31 -15.27
C ASP A 36 -13.66 -3.50 -13.82
N SER A 37 -13.42 -4.65 -13.17
CA SER A 37 -13.69 -4.82 -11.75
C SER A 37 -12.80 -3.90 -10.92
N LEU A 38 -13.39 -3.27 -9.89
CA LEU A 38 -12.72 -2.29 -9.05
C LEU A 38 -12.09 -2.97 -7.83
N ILE A 39 -10.77 -2.84 -7.73
CA ILE A 39 -9.98 -3.15 -6.54
C ILE A 39 -9.41 -1.84 -6.01
N ILE A 40 -9.49 -1.63 -4.71
CA ILE A 40 -8.92 -0.47 -4.01
C ILE A 40 -7.91 -1.00 -3.01
N LEU A 41 -6.68 -0.52 -3.08
CA LEU A 41 -5.63 -0.82 -2.12
C LEU A 41 -5.49 0.37 -1.19
N ASP A 42 -5.82 0.16 0.07
CA ASP A 42 -5.95 1.13 1.14
C ASP A 42 -7.02 2.23 0.93
N ALA A 43 -7.47 2.77 2.04
CA ALA A 43 -8.54 3.74 2.14
C ALA A 43 -8.11 4.99 2.93
N GLY A 44 -6.90 5.47 2.70
CA GLY A 44 -6.45 6.77 3.16
C GLY A 44 -7.27 7.91 2.53
N SER A 45 -6.88 9.17 2.73
CA SER A 45 -7.67 10.30 2.21
C SER A 45 -7.83 10.29 0.70
N GLY A 46 -6.94 9.61 -0.04
CA GLY A 46 -7.05 9.44 -1.49
C GLY A 46 -8.33 8.75 -1.96
N ILE A 47 -8.99 7.93 -1.11
CA ILE A 47 -10.26 7.28 -1.46
C ILE A 47 -11.40 8.28 -1.66
N PHE A 48 -11.33 9.45 -0.98
CA PHE A 48 -12.29 10.53 -1.19
C PHE A 48 -12.18 11.10 -2.60
N ALA A 49 -10.95 11.30 -3.10
CA ALA A 49 -10.72 11.74 -4.47
C ALA A 49 -11.19 10.69 -5.50
N LEU A 50 -11.02 9.39 -5.21
CA LEU A 50 -11.58 8.32 -6.02
C LEU A 50 -13.11 8.39 -6.09
N ALA A 51 -13.79 8.58 -4.95
CA ALA A 51 -15.24 8.67 -4.91
C ALA A 51 -15.81 9.77 -5.83
N GLN A 52 -15.10 10.91 -5.94
CA GLN A 52 -15.51 12.03 -6.80
C GLN A 52 -15.37 11.74 -8.30
N GLN A 53 -14.61 10.71 -8.68
CA GLN A 53 -14.36 10.35 -10.08
C GLN A 53 -15.14 9.10 -10.53
N LEU A 54 -15.82 8.43 -9.61
CA LEU A 54 -16.71 7.32 -9.98
C LEU A 54 -17.91 7.83 -10.77
N PRO A 55 -18.37 7.10 -11.81
CA PRO A 55 -19.49 7.54 -12.62
C PRO A 55 -20.76 7.72 -11.79
N PRO A 56 -21.41 8.89 -11.84
CA PRO A 56 -22.63 9.11 -11.08
C PRO A 56 -23.77 8.22 -11.57
N GLY A 57 -24.59 7.70 -10.63
CA GLY A 57 -25.78 6.90 -10.93
C GLY A 57 -25.49 5.45 -11.38
N GLN A 58 -24.24 5.03 -11.43
CA GLN A 58 -23.89 3.64 -11.67
C GLN A 58 -23.63 2.91 -10.34
N PRO A 59 -24.13 1.67 -10.15
CA PRO A 59 -23.82 0.88 -8.98
C PRO A 59 -22.31 0.62 -8.88
N VAL A 60 -21.77 0.79 -7.68
CA VAL A 60 -20.35 0.51 -7.38
C VAL A 60 -20.26 -0.87 -6.72
N ASP A 61 -19.52 -1.78 -7.34
CA ASP A 61 -19.11 -3.06 -6.77
C ASP A 61 -17.58 -3.05 -6.63
N ALA A 62 -17.08 -2.99 -5.40
CA ALA A 62 -15.66 -2.82 -5.13
C ALA A 62 -15.12 -3.80 -4.09
N HIS A 63 -13.88 -4.24 -4.30
CA HIS A 63 -13.08 -4.94 -3.30
C HIS A 63 -12.03 -3.98 -2.74
N VAL A 64 -12.09 -3.70 -1.44
CA VAL A 64 -11.14 -2.84 -0.73
C VAL A 64 -10.20 -3.73 0.06
N PHE A 65 -8.92 -3.67 -0.23
CA PHE A 65 -7.87 -4.42 0.47
C PHE A 65 -7.09 -3.45 1.36
N ILE A 66 -7.27 -3.56 2.66
CA ILE A 66 -6.56 -2.76 3.66
C ILE A 66 -5.27 -3.49 4.04
N THR A 67 -4.15 -2.82 3.87
CA THR A 67 -2.85 -3.37 4.25
C THR A 67 -2.73 -3.52 5.75
N HIS A 68 -3.06 -2.46 6.48
CA HIS A 68 -3.08 -2.43 7.94
C HIS A 68 -3.96 -1.26 8.46
N SER A 69 -4.13 -1.18 9.78
CA SER A 69 -5.13 -0.30 10.40
C SER A 69 -4.60 1.06 10.87
N HIS A 70 -3.40 1.49 10.47
CA HIS A 70 -2.97 2.85 10.76
C HIS A 70 -3.88 3.87 10.04
N TRP A 71 -4.02 5.03 10.64
CA TRP A 71 -5.04 6.01 10.21
C TRP A 71 -4.89 6.43 8.75
N ASP A 72 -3.69 6.67 8.30
CA ASP A 72 -3.40 7.10 6.94
C ASP A 72 -3.75 6.07 5.85
N HIS A 73 -4.03 4.83 6.26
CA HIS A 73 -4.50 3.75 5.38
C HIS A 73 -6.02 3.50 5.47
N ILE A 74 -6.71 4.06 6.47
CA ILE A 74 -8.14 3.76 6.70
C ILE A 74 -9.03 5.00 6.89
N HIS A 75 -8.47 6.17 7.28
CA HIS A 75 -9.29 7.30 7.74
C HIS A 75 -10.19 7.92 6.66
N GLY A 76 -9.91 7.67 5.39
CA GLY A 76 -10.75 8.13 4.28
C GLY A 76 -11.99 7.26 4.06
N LEU A 77 -12.01 6.02 4.55
CA LEU A 77 -13.10 5.09 4.30
C LEU A 77 -14.47 5.62 4.74
N PRO A 78 -14.64 6.23 5.94
CA PRO A 78 -15.92 6.80 6.36
C PRO A 78 -16.45 7.91 5.43
N MET A 79 -15.56 8.54 4.64
CA MET A 79 -15.90 9.58 3.66
C MET A 79 -16.09 9.05 2.24
N PHE A 80 -16.03 7.74 2.04
CA PHE A 80 -16.24 7.11 0.75
C PHE A 80 -17.74 7.07 0.42
N SER A 81 -18.22 8.07 -0.30
CA SER A 81 -19.65 8.27 -0.57
C SER A 81 -20.39 7.03 -1.12
N PRO A 82 -19.78 6.11 -1.89
CA PRO A 82 -20.44 4.89 -2.32
C PRO A 82 -20.98 3.98 -1.18
N LEU A 83 -20.43 4.09 0.04
CA LEU A 83 -20.94 3.34 1.21
C LEU A 83 -22.38 3.75 1.59
N PHE A 84 -22.80 4.95 1.23
CA PHE A 84 -24.12 5.50 1.59
C PHE A 84 -25.16 5.36 0.47
N VAL A 85 -24.84 4.64 -0.61
CA VAL A 85 -25.73 4.48 -1.76
C VAL A 85 -26.28 3.06 -1.81
N ALA A 86 -27.60 2.93 -1.73
CA ALA A 86 -28.28 1.64 -1.84
C ALA A 86 -28.03 1.01 -3.23
N GLY A 87 -27.80 -0.31 -3.24
CA GLY A 87 -27.45 -1.05 -4.45
C GLY A 87 -25.95 -1.18 -4.69
N ASN A 88 -25.13 -0.40 -4.01
CA ASN A 88 -23.67 -0.60 -4.02
C ASN A 88 -23.27 -1.80 -3.17
N ARG A 89 -22.12 -2.41 -3.50
CA ARG A 89 -21.55 -3.54 -2.77
C ARG A 89 -20.06 -3.28 -2.50
N MET A 90 -19.67 -3.43 -1.24
CA MET A 90 -18.29 -3.28 -0.78
C MET A 90 -17.83 -4.55 -0.09
N ARG A 91 -16.70 -5.11 -0.50
CA ARG A 91 -16.04 -6.22 0.17
C ARG A 91 -14.71 -5.73 0.74
N LEU A 92 -14.67 -5.61 2.07
CA LEU A 92 -13.49 -5.13 2.78
C LEU A 92 -12.66 -6.32 3.23
N HIS A 93 -11.42 -6.34 2.77
CA HIS A 93 -10.42 -7.36 3.09
C HIS A 93 -9.31 -6.71 3.92
N GLY A 94 -8.80 -7.39 4.93
CA GLY A 94 -7.66 -6.88 5.71
C GLY A 94 -7.13 -7.94 6.67
N ALA A 95 -6.01 -7.66 7.30
CA ALA A 95 -5.38 -8.56 8.25
C ALA A 95 -6.17 -8.66 9.57
N LEU A 96 -5.86 -9.69 10.35
CA LEU A 96 -6.16 -9.73 11.77
C LEU A 96 -5.39 -8.60 12.48
N ASP A 97 -6.05 -7.82 13.33
CA ASP A 97 -5.35 -6.90 14.21
C ASP A 97 -4.55 -7.69 15.26
N GLY A 98 -3.24 -7.60 15.20
CA GLY A 98 -2.33 -8.35 16.06
C GLY A 98 -2.40 -7.95 17.53
N ILE A 99 -2.97 -6.79 17.85
CA ILE A 99 -3.08 -6.28 19.23
C ILE A 99 -4.36 -6.79 19.89
N SER A 100 -5.51 -6.60 19.24
CA SER A 100 -6.81 -7.02 19.78
C SER A 100 -7.17 -8.47 19.47
N GLY A 101 -6.50 -9.09 18.50
CA GLY A 101 -6.84 -10.42 17.98
C GLY A 101 -8.15 -10.47 17.21
N ARG A 102 -8.66 -9.31 16.73
CA ARG A 102 -9.93 -9.20 16.02
C ARG A 102 -9.72 -8.90 14.54
N GLY A 103 -10.72 -9.25 13.73
CA GLY A 103 -10.68 -9.07 12.29
C GLY A 103 -10.95 -7.64 11.83
N ILE A 104 -10.86 -7.44 10.52
CA ILE A 104 -11.04 -6.13 9.86
C ILE A 104 -12.40 -5.49 10.17
N GLU A 105 -13.46 -6.26 10.35
CA GLU A 105 -14.77 -5.76 10.76
C GLU A 105 -14.72 -4.96 12.06
N HIS A 106 -13.98 -5.48 13.07
CA HIS A 106 -13.83 -4.78 14.33
C HIS A 106 -13.03 -3.48 14.18
N VAL A 107 -11.96 -3.49 13.38
CA VAL A 107 -11.17 -2.28 13.10
C VAL A 107 -12.05 -1.19 12.51
N MET A 108 -12.90 -1.54 11.55
CA MET A 108 -13.85 -0.60 10.93
C MET A 108 -14.90 -0.12 11.92
N ALA A 109 -15.47 -1.02 12.74
CA ALA A 109 -16.45 -0.65 13.77
C ALA A 109 -15.89 0.34 14.80
N VAL A 110 -14.60 0.21 15.18
CA VAL A 110 -13.93 1.18 16.07
C VAL A 110 -13.81 2.55 15.39
N GLN A 111 -13.41 2.60 14.13
CA GLN A 111 -13.28 3.84 13.38
C GLN A 111 -14.63 4.58 13.23
N LEU A 112 -15.73 3.84 13.13
CA LEU A 112 -17.09 4.36 12.96
C LEU A 112 -17.83 4.63 14.29
N GLN A 113 -17.14 4.55 15.43
CA GLN A 113 -17.75 4.91 16.71
C GLN A 113 -18.17 6.39 16.72
N GLY A 114 -19.32 6.67 17.32
CA GLY A 114 -19.92 7.99 17.37
C GLY A 114 -19.05 9.08 18.01
N SER A 115 -18.01 8.69 18.78
CA SER A 115 -17.02 9.64 19.31
C SER A 115 -16.03 10.14 18.23
N TYR A 116 -15.89 9.43 17.12
CA TYR A 116 -14.93 9.73 16.04
C TYR A 116 -15.62 10.12 14.74
N PHE A 117 -16.77 9.50 14.44
CA PHE A 117 -17.50 9.72 13.21
C PHE A 117 -19.02 9.83 13.48
N PRO A 118 -19.72 10.85 12.94
CA PRO A 118 -21.12 11.13 13.32
C PRO A 118 -22.13 10.15 12.72
N VAL A 119 -21.73 9.33 11.75
CA VAL A 119 -22.61 8.39 11.03
C VAL A 119 -22.23 6.97 11.40
N SER A 120 -23.16 6.22 11.97
CA SER A 120 -22.94 4.81 12.32
C SER A 120 -22.93 3.92 11.06
N GLU A 121 -22.29 2.75 11.17
CA GLU A 121 -22.31 1.74 10.12
C GLU A 121 -23.74 1.35 9.72
N ALA A 122 -24.69 1.31 10.67
CA ALA A 122 -26.08 1.03 10.39
C ALA A 122 -26.79 2.03 9.45
N ALA A 123 -26.20 3.23 9.27
CA ALA A 123 -26.70 4.22 8.32
C ALA A 123 -26.09 4.08 6.91
N MET A 124 -25.16 3.19 6.72
CA MET A 124 -24.59 2.88 5.40
C MET A 124 -25.60 2.05 4.60
N ALA A 125 -25.92 2.51 3.40
CA ALA A 125 -26.95 1.89 2.55
C ALA A 125 -26.40 0.82 1.60
N ALA A 126 -25.08 0.77 1.40
CA ALA A 126 -24.40 -0.26 0.61
C ALA A 126 -24.42 -1.61 1.35
N SER A 127 -24.37 -2.70 0.60
CA SER A 127 -24.06 -4.03 1.16
C SER A 127 -22.57 -4.09 1.48
N ILE A 128 -22.21 -4.34 2.74
CA ILE A 128 -20.80 -4.42 3.18
C ILE A 128 -20.53 -5.84 3.67
N GLU A 129 -19.50 -6.46 3.11
CA GLU A 129 -19.01 -7.77 3.51
C GLU A 129 -17.57 -7.62 4.03
N TYR A 130 -17.24 -8.22 5.18
CA TYR A 130 -15.92 -8.21 5.76
C TYR A 130 -15.25 -9.56 5.65
N ARG A 131 -13.98 -9.57 5.28
CA ARG A 131 -13.16 -10.79 5.22
C ARG A 131 -11.78 -10.55 5.81
N THR A 132 -11.50 -11.18 6.93
CA THR A 132 -10.15 -11.20 7.51
C THR A 132 -9.28 -12.19 6.75
N LEU A 133 -8.10 -11.73 6.31
CA LEU A 133 -7.15 -12.52 5.52
C LEU A 133 -5.94 -12.93 6.37
N ALA A 134 -5.52 -14.16 6.19
CA ALA A 134 -4.22 -14.62 6.68
C ALA A 134 -3.12 -14.37 5.63
N PRO A 135 -1.84 -14.19 6.05
CA PRO A 135 -0.71 -14.17 5.12
C PRO A 135 -0.70 -15.41 4.23
N GLY A 136 -0.48 -15.24 2.92
CA GLY A 136 -0.52 -16.29 1.92
C GLY A 136 -1.92 -16.59 1.35
N GLU A 137 -2.98 -16.10 1.97
CA GLU A 137 -4.34 -16.29 1.47
C GLU A 137 -4.58 -15.51 0.17
N ALA A 138 -5.41 -16.07 -0.70
CA ALA A 138 -5.76 -15.47 -1.99
C ALA A 138 -7.24 -15.18 -2.12
N VAL A 139 -7.56 -14.11 -2.86
CA VAL A 139 -8.92 -13.70 -3.23
C VAL A 139 -8.98 -13.52 -4.74
N ASP A 140 -9.95 -14.14 -5.40
CA ASP A 140 -10.17 -13.94 -6.83
C ASP A 140 -11.21 -12.81 -7.04
N VAL A 141 -10.85 -11.83 -7.88
CA VAL A 141 -11.68 -10.64 -8.15
C VAL A 141 -11.66 -10.36 -9.65
N GLY A 142 -12.76 -10.57 -10.34
CA GLY A 142 -12.92 -10.13 -11.72
C GLY A 142 -11.82 -10.61 -12.68
N GLY A 143 -11.39 -11.85 -12.56
CA GLY A 143 -10.27 -12.40 -13.36
C GLY A 143 -8.88 -12.06 -12.83
N ALA A 144 -8.77 -11.25 -11.80
CA ALA A 144 -7.54 -11.03 -11.06
C ALA A 144 -7.45 -11.97 -9.85
N ARG A 145 -6.23 -12.33 -9.46
CA ARG A 145 -5.91 -13.04 -8.23
C ARG A 145 -5.08 -12.15 -7.30
N VAL A 146 -5.62 -11.85 -6.14
CA VAL A 146 -4.96 -11.02 -5.11
C VAL A 146 -4.41 -11.93 -4.03
N ARG A 147 -3.12 -11.84 -3.71
CA ARG A 147 -2.45 -12.62 -2.66
C ARG A 147 -1.77 -11.69 -1.65
N GLY A 148 -2.02 -11.92 -0.36
CA GLY A 148 -1.40 -11.15 0.72
C GLY A 148 -0.08 -11.76 1.20
N ALA A 149 0.90 -10.91 1.52
CA ALA A 149 2.13 -11.29 2.21
C ALA A 149 2.36 -10.41 3.44
N GLU A 150 2.78 -11.00 4.54
CA GLU A 150 3.13 -10.23 5.73
C GLU A 150 4.42 -9.44 5.51
N MET A 151 4.31 -8.12 5.64
CA MET A 151 5.41 -7.18 5.54
C MET A 151 5.99 -6.88 6.92
N ASN A 152 7.16 -6.22 6.99
CA ASN A 152 7.76 -5.84 8.25
C ASN A 152 7.28 -4.46 8.70
N HIS A 153 6.35 -4.45 9.64
CA HIS A 153 5.75 -3.23 10.20
C HIS A 153 5.37 -3.49 11.66
N PRO A 154 5.25 -2.46 12.54
CA PRO A 154 4.90 -2.64 13.96
C PRO A 154 3.56 -3.33 14.21
N VAL A 155 2.60 -3.19 13.32
CA VAL A 155 1.33 -3.94 13.30
C VAL A 155 1.32 -4.92 12.13
N VAL A 156 0.38 -5.89 12.13
CA VAL A 156 0.24 -6.81 11.00
C VAL A 156 -0.11 -6.01 9.75
N ASN A 157 0.80 -5.98 8.80
CA ASN A 157 0.64 -5.33 7.50
C ASN A 157 0.72 -6.39 6.39
N LEU A 158 -0.27 -6.40 5.48
CA LEU A 158 -0.29 -7.24 4.30
C LEU A 158 0.06 -6.42 3.06
N GLY A 159 1.20 -6.72 2.44
CA GLY A 159 1.44 -6.32 1.06
C GLY A 159 0.63 -7.21 0.12
N TYR A 160 0.17 -6.68 -1.01
CA TYR A 160 -0.69 -7.40 -1.94
C TYR A 160 -0.06 -7.54 -3.33
N ARG A 161 0.04 -8.80 -3.80
CA ARG A 161 0.30 -9.10 -5.20
C ARG A 161 -1.01 -9.29 -5.94
N ILE A 162 -1.15 -8.64 -7.10
CA ILE A 162 -2.29 -8.78 -8.02
C ILE A 162 -1.77 -9.31 -9.35
N ASP A 163 -2.27 -10.47 -9.75
CA ASP A 163 -2.01 -11.05 -11.06
C ASP A 163 -3.32 -10.99 -11.89
N CYS A 164 -3.29 -10.38 -13.09
CA CYS A 164 -4.47 -10.24 -13.96
C CYS A 164 -4.06 -10.17 -15.43
N GLY A 165 -4.62 -11.04 -16.28
CA GLY A 165 -4.40 -11.00 -17.73
C GLY A 165 -2.93 -11.12 -18.15
N GLY A 166 -2.11 -11.86 -17.43
CA GLY A 166 -0.68 -11.99 -17.66
C GLY A 166 0.17 -10.83 -17.12
N ALA A 167 -0.45 -9.76 -16.61
CA ALA A 167 0.24 -8.66 -15.95
C ALA A 167 0.25 -8.84 -14.43
N SER A 168 1.21 -8.23 -13.74
CA SER A 168 1.40 -8.36 -12.29
C SER A 168 1.80 -7.05 -11.62
N LEU A 169 1.21 -6.81 -10.45
CA LEU A 169 1.45 -5.67 -9.58
C LEU A 169 1.74 -6.17 -8.16
N PHE A 170 2.71 -5.57 -7.46
CA PHE A 170 2.86 -5.73 -6.01
C PHE A 170 2.84 -4.36 -5.32
N PHE A 171 2.06 -4.26 -4.26
CA PHE A 171 2.00 -3.11 -3.36
C PHE A 171 2.39 -3.52 -1.96
N SER A 172 3.38 -2.86 -1.36
CA SER A 172 3.90 -3.24 -0.05
C SER A 172 3.02 -2.82 1.13
N GLY A 173 2.15 -1.80 0.97
CA GLY A 173 1.75 -1.01 2.14
C GLY A 173 3.01 -0.43 2.79
N ASP A 174 3.05 -0.40 4.10
CA ASP A 174 4.21 0.06 4.86
C ASP A 174 5.21 -1.08 5.09
N HIS A 175 6.48 -0.82 4.88
CA HIS A 175 7.49 -1.86 4.98
C HIS A 175 8.86 -1.33 5.38
N GLU A 176 9.32 -1.72 6.54
CA GLU A 176 10.67 -1.49 6.99
C GLU A 176 11.59 -2.67 6.61
N PRO A 177 12.83 -2.44 6.14
CA PRO A 177 13.80 -3.51 5.95
C PRO A 177 13.99 -4.33 7.22
N PHE A 178 14.07 -5.66 7.10
CA PHE A 178 14.33 -6.51 8.27
C PHE A 178 15.70 -6.20 8.86
N TYR A 179 15.75 -6.01 10.16
CA TYR A 179 16.99 -5.85 10.92
C TYR A 179 17.02 -6.80 12.11
N ASN A 180 18.21 -7.08 12.62
CA ASN A 180 18.35 -7.96 13.76
C ASN A 180 18.17 -7.17 15.06
N LEU A 181 17.20 -7.56 15.87
CA LEU A 181 16.91 -6.94 17.17
C LEU A 181 17.98 -7.21 18.23
N HIS A 182 18.88 -8.15 17.98
CA HIS A 182 19.89 -8.61 18.93
C HIS A 182 21.30 -8.33 18.41
N ALA A 183 22.17 -7.84 19.27
CA ALA A 183 23.58 -7.62 18.93
C ALA A 183 24.30 -8.96 18.61
N PRO A 184 25.37 -8.94 17.78
CA PRO A 184 26.22 -10.11 17.58
C PRO A 184 26.70 -10.70 18.93
N GLY A 185 26.59 -12.02 19.07
CA GLY A 185 26.93 -12.72 20.33
C GLY A 185 25.77 -12.90 21.30
N HIS A 186 24.64 -12.26 21.09
CA HIS A 186 23.42 -12.55 21.87
C HIS A 186 22.84 -13.93 21.49
N ALA A 187 22.30 -14.67 22.45
CA ALA A 187 21.77 -16.03 22.23
C ALA A 187 20.69 -16.09 21.11
N GLU A 188 19.85 -15.07 21.01
CA GLU A 188 18.77 -14.98 20.02
C GLU A 188 19.20 -14.43 18.66
N HIS A 189 20.44 -13.95 18.50
CA HIS A 189 20.89 -13.30 17.27
C HIS A 189 20.73 -14.19 16.02
N ALA A 190 21.22 -15.43 16.09
CA ALA A 190 21.16 -16.37 14.98
C ALA A 190 19.71 -16.76 14.61
N ALA A 191 18.86 -16.99 15.60
CA ALA A 191 17.45 -17.30 15.40
C ALA A 191 16.68 -16.12 14.78
N CYS A 192 16.93 -14.89 15.23
CA CYS A 192 16.37 -13.68 14.64
C CYS A 192 16.80 -13.51 13.19
N ALA A 193 18.10 -13.67 12.89
CA ALA A 193 18.60 -13.58 11.53
C ALA A 193 17.95 -14.62 10.59
N ALA A 194 17.78 -15.87 11.06
CA ALA A 194 17.14 -16.92 10.28
C ALA A 194 15.65 -16.62 10.00
N ARG A 195 14.91 -16.15 10.98
CA ARG A 195 13.50 -15.72 10.80
C ARG A 195 13.39 -14.57 9.79
N ASN A 196 14.24 -13.55 9.91
CA ASN A 196 14.25 -12.42 9.00
C ASN A 196 14.56 -12.85 7.56
N ALA A 197 15.55 -13.73 7.38
CA ALA A 197 15.88 -14.28 6.07
C ALA A 197 14.72 -15.07 5.45
N GLN A 198 14.02 -15.88 6.25
CA GLN A 198 12.83 -16.62 5.78
C GLN A 198 11.69 -15.70 5.37
N ARG A 199 11.39 -14.66 6.18
CA ARG A 199 10.36 -13.66 5.85
C ARG A 199 10.72 -12.88 4.58
N GLN A 200 11.99 -12.46 4.45
CA GLN A 200 12.47 -11.79 3.24
C GLN A 200 12.35 -12.68 2.01
N ALA A 201 12.70 -13.95 2.09
CA ALA A 201 12.55 -14.88 0.98
C ALA A 201 11.08 -15.06 0.54
N GLY A 202 10.14 -15.02 1.48
CA GLY A 202 8.71 -15.02 1.18
C GLY A 202 8.26 -13.78 0.40
N ILE A 203 8.75 -12.61 0.78
CA ILE A 203 8.50 -11.34 0.06
C ILE A 203 9.15 -11.40 -1.33
N ASP A 204 10.42 -11.80 -1.41
CA ASP A 204 11.14 -11.90 -2.68
C ASP A 204 10.42 -12.80 -3.68
N ALA A 205 9.88 -13.94 -3.23
CA ALA A 205 9.11 -14.85 -4.07
C ALA A 205 7.80 -14.23 -4.61
N LEU A 206 7.14 -13.37 -3.83
CA LEU A 206 5.93 -12.67 -4.27
C LEU A 206 6.23 -11.48 -5.19
N VAL A 207 7.36 -10.83 -4.99
CA VAL A 207 7.79 -9.68 -5.81
C VAL A 207 8.47 -10.15 -7.11
N ALA A 208 8.93 -11.41 -7.18
CA ALA A 208 9.69 -11.91 -8.33
C ALA A 208 9.00 -11.62 -9.68
N GLY A 209 9.71 -10.89 -10.56
CA GLY A 209 9.33 -10.62 -11.94
C GLY A 209 8.07 -9.77 -12.12
N VAL A 210 7.60 -9.03 -11.12
CA VAL A 210 6.40 -8.19 -11.28
C VAL A 210 6.60 -7.08 -12.30
N ASP A 211 5.54 -6.75 -13.04
CA ASP A 211 5.55 -5.66 -14.01
C ASP A 211 5.60 -4.29 -13.32
N ALA A 212 4.95 -4.17 -12.15
CA ALA A 212 4.99 -2.98 -11.31
C ALA A 212 5.16 -3.36 -9.83
N LEU A 213 6.15 -2.75 -9.19
CA LEU A 213 6.42 -2.81 -7.76
C LEU A 213 6.16 -1.43 -7.17
N ILE A 214 5.23 -1.34 -6.21
CA ILE A 214 4.89 -0.11 -5.50
C ILE A 214 5.38 -0.26 -4.06
N MET A 215 6.34 0.56 -3.64
CA MET A 215 7.05 0.41 -2.36
C MET A 215 7.01 1.67 -1.51
N ASP A 216 6.90 1.47 -0.20
CA ASP A 216 7.17 2.50 0.82
C ASP A 216 8.63 2.99 0.70
N CYS A 217 8.79 4.29 0.46
CA CYS A 217 10.05 5.00 0.31
C CYS A 217 10.05 6.28 1.16
N SER A 218 9.68 6.17 2.44
CA SER A 218 9.54 7.32 3.33
C SER A 218 10.87 8.00 3.61
N TYR A 219 11.95 7.22 3.82
CA TYR A 219 13.21 7.76 4.32
C TYR A 219 14.38 7.63 3.33
N THR A 220 15.37 8.51 3.50
CA THR A 220 16.69 8.29 2.93
C THR A 220 17.50 7.35 3.83
N ARG A 221 18.60 6.80 3.31
CA ARG A 221 19.49 5.96 4.13
C ARG A 221 20.16 6.74 5.27
N GLU A 222 20.28 8.08 5.13
CA GLU A 222 20.86 8.97 6.13
C GLU A 222 19.86 9.27 7.27
N GLU A 223 18.55 9.36 6.94
CA GLU A 223 17.47 9.56 7.91
C GLU A 223 17.15 8.28 8.70
N TYR A 224 17.28 7.13 8.04
CA TYR A 224 16.81 5.85 8.56
C TYR A 224 17.39 5.44 9.93
N PRO A 225 18.69 5.65 10.26
CA PRO A 225 19.20 5.28 11.58
C PRO A 225 18.45 5.90 12.76
N GLY A 226 17.90 7.11 12.57
CA GLY A 226 17.08 7.80 13.57
C GLY A 226 15.60 7.40 13.53
N LYS A 227 15.20 6.54 12.59
CA LYS A 227 13.83 6.12 12.32
C LYS A 227 13.64 4.60 12.36
N GLN A 228 14.69 3.85 12.64
CA GLN A 228 14.61 2.40 12.75
C GLN A 228 13.59 1.97 13.81
N GLY A 229 12.72 1.04 13.46
CA GLY A 229 11.61 0.61 14.30
C GLY A 229 10.32 1.40 14.10
N TRP A 230 10.31 2.38 13.18
CA TRP A 230 9.11 3.15 12.84
C TRP A 230 8.23 2.45 11.79
N GLY A 231 8.75 1.38 11.17
CA GLY A 231 8.01 0.53 10.25
C GLY A 231 8.03 0.97 8.79
N HIS A 232 8.93 1.90 8.40
CA HIS A 232 8.97 2.43 7.05
C HIS A 232 10.30 2.19 6.34
N GLY A 233 10.20 2.12 4.99
CA GLY A 233 11.28 1.83 4.10
C GLY A 233 12.15 3.02 3.70
N THR A 234 13.24 2.68 3.04
CA THR A 234 14.10 3.65 2.37
C THR A 234 14.05 3.47 0.86
N PHE A 235 14.37 4.54 0.12
CA PHE A 235 14.54 4.45 -1.33
C PHE A 235 15.56 3.36 -1.69
N ASP A 236 16.71 3.32 -1.00
CA ASP A 236 17.78 2.34 -1.27
C ASP A 236 17.26 0.88 -1.10
N ALA A 237 16.51 0.60 -0.05
CA ALA A 237 15.94 -0.74 0.18
C ALA A 237 14.92 -1.14 -0.91
N ALA A 238 14.09 -0.21 -1.36
CA ALA A 238 13.14 -0.44 -2.44
C ALA A 238 13.84 -0.72 -3.78
N PHE A 239 14.90 0.04 -4.11
CA PHE A 239 15.72 -0.19 -5.29
C PHE A 239 16.42 -1.55 -5.24
N ASP A 240 17.03 -1.90 -4.12
CA ASP A 240 17.69 -3.20 -3.95
C ASP A 240 16.70 -4.37 -4.07
N LEU A 241 15.48 -4.25 -3.52
CA LEU A 241 14.43 -5.25 -3.67
C LEU A 241 14.00 -5.38 -5.14
N ALA A 242 13.73 -4.25 -5.81
CA ALA A 242 13.32 -4.24 -7.21
C ALA A 242 14.35 -4.90 -8.13
N LEU A 243 15.63 -4.58 -7.94
CA LEU A 243 16.74 -5.17 -8.71
C LEU A 243 16.91 -6.66 -8.42
N ARG A 244 16.88 -7.04 -7.13
CA ARG A 244 17.06 -8.43 -6.71
C ARG A 244 15.95 -9.34 -7.23
N CYS A 245 14.71 -8.83 -7.25
CA CYS A 245 13.54 -9.59 -7.68
C CYS A 245 13.23 -9.46 -9.18
N GLY A 246 13.97 -8.66 -9.92
CA GLY A 246 13.76 -8.48 -11.36
C GLY A 246 12.44 -7.78 -11.70
N ALA A 247 11.98 -6.83 -10.86
CA ALA A 247 10.82 -6.00 -11.16
C ALA A 247 11.10 -5.14 -12.41
N ARG A 248 10.09 -4.93 -13.25
CA ARG A 248 10.23 -4.11 -14.47
C ARG A 248 10.13 -2.62 -14.19
N ARG A 249 9.22 -2.24 -13.26
CA ARG A 249 8.98 -0.85 -12.86
C ARG A 249 8.91 -0.77 -11.34
N LEU A 250 9.53 0.25 -10.76
CA LEU A 250 9.44 0.59 -9.34
C LEU A 250 8.75 1.94 -9.20
N TYR A 251 7.72 2.01 -8.37
CA TYR A 251 7.05 3.24 -7.97
C TYR A 251 7.31 3.48 -6.48
N CYS A 252 8.06 4.54 -6.18
CA CYS A 252 8.32 4.99 -4.83
C CYS A 252 7.10 5.78 -4.33
N THR A 253 6.47 5.33 -3.25
CA THR A 253 5.30 5.96 -2.63
C THR A 253 5.48 6.16 -1.14
N HIS A 254 4.42 6.51 -0.42
CA HIS A 254 4.43 6.80 1.01
C HIS A 254 5.41 7.92 1.34
N HIS A 255 5.33 9.03 0.57
CA HIS A 255 6.24 10.15 0.69
C HIS A 255 6.16 10.79 2.07
N GLU A 256 7.30 11.02 2.70
CA GLU A 256 7.43 11.68 4.01
C GLU A 256 6.62 12.99 4.03
N PRO A 257 5.66 13.17 4.97
CA PRO A 257 4.70 14.28 4.93
C PRO A 257 5.32 15.67 5.06
N THR A 258 6.48 15.76 5.70
CA THR A 258 7.18 17.03 5.89
C THR A 258 8.01 17.45 4.68
N ARG A 259 8.24 16.54 3.73
CA ARG A 259 9.09 16.75 2.53
C ARG A 259 8.30 17.47 1.44
N SER A 260 8.82 18.60 0.95
CA SER A 260 8.26 19.28 -0.22
C SER A 260 8.53 18.51 -1.51
N ASP A 261 7.82 18.88 -2.58
CA ASP A 261 8.02 18.30 -3.91
C ASP A 261 9.46 18.47 -4.39
N GLU A 262 10.08 19.64 -4.17
CA GLU A 262 11.49 19.91 -4.52
C GLU A 262 12.45 19.05 -3.70
N GLN A 263 12.18 18.86 -2.41
CA GLN A 263 12.99 17.99 -1.56
C GLN A 263 12.86 16.53 -1.96
N LEU A 264 11.63 16.10 -2.32
CA LEU A 264 11.38 14.75 -2.81
C LEU A 264 12.13 14.45 -4.10
N GLU A 265 12.10 15.38 -5.06
CA GLU A 265 12.82 15.29 -6.32
C GLU A 265 14.35 15.28 -6.11
N ALA A 266 14.85 16.10 -5.20
CA ALA A 266 16.28 16.13 -4.88
C ALA A 266 16.76 14.80 -4.28
N VAL A 267 16.02 14.23 -3.33
CA VAL A 267 16.29 12.89 -2.77
C VAL A 267 16.26 11.84 -3.86
N PHE A 268 15.23 11.84 -4.68
CA PHE A 268 15.07 10.86 -5.76
C PHE A 268 16.21 10.95 -6.78
N ALA A 269 16.61 12.17 -7.19
CA ALA A 269 17.72 12.38 -8.12
C ALA A 269 19.05 11.86 -7.55
N ASP A 270 19.31 12.06 -6.25
CA ASP A 270 20.50 11.55 -5.59
C ASP A 270 20.52 10.01 -5.59
N VAL A 271 19.41 9.37 -5.21
CA VAL A 271 19.30 7.90 -5.26
C VAL A 271 19.47 7.37 -6.68
N MET A 272 18.81 7.98 -7.66
CA MET A 272 18.96 7.61 -9.08
C MET A 272 20.41 7.70 -9.55
N GLY A 273 21.15 8.74 -9.11
CA GLY A 273 22.59 8.89 -9.38
C GLY A 273 23.42 7.75 -8.78
N ARG A 274 23.17 7.40 -7.52
CA ARG A 274 23.88 6.30 -6.85
C ARG A 274 23.64 4.93 -7.51
N TYR A 275 22.45 4.71 -8.03
CA TYR A 275 22.07 3.43 -8.65
C TYR A 275 22.24 3.40 -10.17
N ALA A 276 22.66 4.49 -10.83
CA ALA A 276 22.67 4.65 -12.30
C ALA A 276 23.28 3.46 -13.06
N SER A 277 24.41 2.91 -12.57
CA SER A 277 25.09 1.76 -13.20
C SER A 277 24.36 0.41 -13.01
N ARG A 278 23.37 0.34 -12.10
CA ARG A 278 22.65 -0.88 -11.73
C ARG A 278 21.24 -0.94 -12.32
N LEU A 279 20.70 0.16 -12.83
CA LEU A 279 19.31 0.29 -13.27
C LEU A 279 19.00 -0.36 -14.64
N ALA A 280 19.94 -1.06 -15.27
CA ALA A 280 19.72 -1.68 -16.58
C ALA A 280 18.46 -2.58 -16.55
N GLY A 281 17.40 -2.17 -17.27
CA GLY A 281 16.12 -2.90 -17.34
C GLY A 281 15.09 -2.53 -16.28
N LEU A 282 15.42 -1.78 -15.24
CA LEU A 282 14.48 -1.27 -14.24
C LEU A 282 14.12 0.20 -14.53
N GLN A 283 12.83 0.47 -14.68
CA GLN A 283 12.32 1.84 -14.73
C GLN A 283 11.86 2.26 -13.33
N VAL A 284 12.25 3.46 -12.88
CA VAL A 284 11.92 3.94 -11.52
C VAL A 284 11.20 5.28 -11.59
N PHE A 285 10.15 5.41 -10.78
CA PHE A 285 9.27 6.57 -10.76
C PHE A 285 8.95 6.98 -9.32
N LEU A 286 8.77 8.29 -9.10
CA LEU A 286 8.03 8.78 -7.94
C LEU A 286 6.53 8.60 -8.21
N ALA A 287 5.80 8.02 -7.27
CA ALA A 287 4.34 7.98 -7.35
C ALA A 287 3.76 9.38 -7.25
N CYS A 288 2.72 9.65 -8.03
CA CYS A 288 2.05 10.95 -8.10
C CYS A 288 0.54 10.75 -8.17
N GLU A 289 -0.23 11.53 -7.43
CA GLU A 289 -1.69 11.49 -7.52
C GLU A 289 -2.18 11.75 -8.94
N GLY A 290 -3.15 10.94 -9.40
CA GLY A 290 -3.68 10.99 -10.76
C GLY A 290 -2.86 10.24 -11.80
N LEU A 291 -1.63 9.79 -11.49
CA LEU A 291 -0.84 8.97 -12.40
C LEU A 291 -1.55 7.63 -12.61
N THR A 292 -1.96 7.37 -13.85
CA THR A 292 -2.53 6.10 -14.29
C THR A 292 -1.49 5.32 -15.08
N VAL A 293 -1.34 4.04 -14.76
CA VAL A 293 -0.39 3.13 -15.40
C VAL A 293 -1.15 1.93 -15.96
N GLU A 294 -0.96 1.66 -17.25
CA GLU A 294 -1.46 0.45 -17.88
C GLU A 294 -0.39 -0.64 -17.86
N LEU A 295 -0.80 -1.83 -17.44
CA LEU A 295 0.01 -3.04 -17.47
C LEU A 295 -0.59 -3.99 -18.49
N ALA A 296 0.14 -4.23 -19.57
CA ALA A 296 -0.20 -5.26 -20.55
C ALA A 296 0.47 -6.57 -20.11
N GLY A 297 -0.23 -7.70 -20.26
CA GLY A 297 0.37 -9.02 -20.16
C GLY A 297 1.46 -9.18 -21.25
N ALA A 298 2.54 -9.87 -20.89
CA ALA A 298 3.63 -10.18 -21.79
C ALA A 298 3.21 -11.21 -22.87
#